data_0a28af2a4e890c1dcaa33446eca266ed
#
_entry.id   0a28af2a4e890c1dcaa33446eca266ed
#
_cell.length_a   1.000
_cell.length_b   1.000
_cell.length_c   1.000
_cell.angle_alpha   90.00
_cell.angle_beta   90.00
_cell.angle_gamma   90.00
#
_symmetry.space_group_name_H-M   'P 1'
#
loop_
_entity.id
_entity.type
_entity.pdbx_description
1 polymer ?
#
loop_
_entity_poly.entity_id
_entity_poly.type
_entity_poly.pdbx_seq_one_letter_code
_entity_poly.pdbx_strand_id
1 'polypeptide(L)'
;MVAANHIKESAVRSLITIGCRGKTKPKSVDPNALRLLTTLTNVLTSEILLRAANSAKASGRSTVTLDDFRRVLPGVLLDFSI
;
A
#
# COMPACT_ATOMS: atom_id res chain seq x y z
N MET A 1 -16.32 -0.12 -1.59
CA MET A 1 -15.71 0.72 -2.42
C MET A 1 -14.57 1.48 -1.82
N VAL A 2 -13.69 1.77 -2.62
CA VAL A 2 -12.38 2.18 -2.15
C VAL A 2 -12.21 3.66 -2.01
N ALA A 3 -13.15 4.45 -2.51
CA ALA A 3 -13.00 5.90 -2.54
C ALA A 3 -12.73 6.50 -1.16
N ALA A 4 -13.41 5.99 -0.14
CA ALA A 4 -13.27 6.51 1.21
C ALA A 4 -11.92 6.19 1.84
N ASN A 5 -11.18 5.24 1.25
CA ASN A 5 -9.91 4.77 1.79
C ASN A 5 -8.72 5.18 0.94
N HIS A 6 -8.94 6.12 0.02
CA HIS A 6 -7.84 6.56 -0.85
C HIS A 6 -6.75 7.25 -0.06
N ILE A 7 -5.51 6.88 -0.34
CA ILE A 7 -4.35 7.59 0.17
C ILE A 7 -4.15 8.81 -0.71
N LYS A 8 -4.06 9.98 -0.08
CA LYS A 8 -3.93 11.24 -0.79
C LYS A 8 -2.52 11.44 -1.30
N GLU A 9 -2.37 12.21 -2.37
CA GLU A 9 -1.06 12.53 -2.93
C GLU A 9 -0.16 13.20 -1.90
N SER A 10 -0.73 14.05 -1.04
CA SER A 10 0.05 14.70 0.00
C SER A 10 0.66 13.70 0.98
N ALA A 11 -0.08 12.65 1.30
CA ALA A 11 0.40 11.60 2.17
C ALA A 11 1.53 10.81 1.49
N VAL A 12 1.37 10.50 0.20
CA VAL A 12 2.39 9.81 -0.58
C VAL A 12 3.67 10.64 -0.64
N ARG A 13 3.53 11.95 -0.86
CA ARG A 13 4.68 12.85 -0.88
C ARG A 13 5.41 12.86 0.45
N SER A 14 4.67 12.86 1.55
CA SER A 14 5.26 12.79 2.89
C SER A 14 5.99 11.48 3.11
N LEU A 15 5.44 10.38 2.62
CA LEU A 15 6.07 9.07 2.73
C LEU A 15 7.39 9.02 1.96
N ILE A 16 7.45 9.66 0.80
CA ILE A 16 8.69 9.75 0.03
C ILE A 16 9.75 10.48 0.86
N THR A 17 9.37 11.60 1.47
CA THR A 17 10.28 12.38 2.30
C THR A 17 10.81 11.57 3.48
N ILE A 18 9.92 10.86 4.16
CA ILE A 18 10.28 10.03 5.30
C ILE A 18 11.18 8.87 4.87
N GLY A 19 10.82 8.23 3.76
CA GLY A 19 11.54 7.07 3.26
C GLY A 19 12.97 7.38 2.87
N CYS A 20 13.22 8.57 2.35
CA CYS A 20 14.56 8.96 1.94
C CYS A 20 15.43 9.36 3.12
N ARG A 21 14.82 9.79 4.22
CA ARG A 21 15.51 10.11 5.47
C ARG A 21 16.70 11.06 5.29
N GLY A 22 16.56 12.00 4.37
CA GLY A 22 17.58 12.99 4.15
C GLY A 22 18.82 12.53 3.41
N LYS A 23 18.82 11.29 2.92
CA LYS A 23 19.98 10.78 2.15
C LYS A 23 19.86 11.24 0.70
N THR A 24 19.50 10.38 -0.21
CA THR A 24 19.37 10.73 -1.63
C THR A 24 17.99 11.29 -1.93
N LYS A 25 17.56 12.24 -1.14
CA LYS A 25 16.23 12.81 -1.27
C LYS A 25 16.12 13.62 -2.57
N PRO A 26 15.14 13.33 -3.41
CA PRO A 26 14.94 14.14 -4.62
C PRO A 26 14.46 15.54 -4.24
N LYS A 27 14.86 16.54 -5.02
CA LYS A 27 14.41 17.91 -4.81
C LYS A 27 12.90 18.04 -5.04
N SER A 28 12.40 17.34 -6.01
CA SER A 28 10.98 17.39 -6.34
C SER A 28 10.58 16.11 -7.03
N VAL A 29 9.29 15.84 -7.03
CA VAL A 29 8.72 14.70 -7.74
C VAL A 29 7.77 15.26 -8.79
N ASP A 30 7.94 14.83 -10.03
CA ASP A 30 7.07 15.25 -11.12
C ASP A 30 5.60 14.94 -10.76
N PRO A 31 4.66 15.87 -11.01
CA PRO A 31 3.26 15.64 -10.68
C PRO A 31 2.68 14.36 -11.28
N ASN A 32 3.07 14.04 -12.51
CA ASN A 32 2.58 12.80 -13.14
C ASN A 32 3.17 11.57 -12.48
N ALA A 33 4.43 11.64 -12.08
CA ALA A 33 5.08 10.55 -11.35
C ALA A 33 4.42 10.35 -9.98
N LEU A 34 4.10 11.45 -9.30
CA LEU A 34 3.43 11.39 -8.02
C LEU A 34 2.03 10.78 -8.17
N ARG A 35 1.31 11.17 -9.22
CA ARG A 35 -0.01 10.63 -9.49
C ARG A 35 0.04 9.13 -9.76
N LEU A 36 1.01 8.70 -10.55
CA LEU A 36 1.18 7.28 -10.83
C LEU A 36 1.51 6.50 -9.56
N LEU A 37 2.42 7.03 -8.75
CA LEU A 37 2.80 6.39 -7.50
C LEU A 37 1.62 6.31 -6.53
N THR A 38 0.82 7.37 -6.46
CA THR A 38 -0.37 7.40 -5.61
C THR A 38 -1.38 6.35 -6.06
N THR A 39 -1.61 6.23 -7.37
CA THR A 39 -2.50 5.22 -7.91
C THR A 39 -2.00 3.82 -7.56
N LEU A 40 -0.72 3.58 -7.78
CA LEU A 40 -0.12 2.28 -7.49
C LEU A 40 -0.23 1.94 -6.00
N THR A 41 0.03 2.92 -5.13
CA THR A 41 -0.06 2.74 -3.69
C THR A 41 -1.49 2.36 -3.29
N ASN A 42 -2.48 3.02 -3.86
CA ASN A 42 -3.88 2.72 -3.56
C ASN A 42 -4.28 1.34 -4.05
N VAL A 43 -3.86 0.97 -5.24
CA VAL A 43 -4.15 -0.36 -5.80
C VAL A 43 -3.51 -1.44 -4.93
N LEU A 44 -2.25 -1.28 -4.60
CA LEU A 44 -1.52 -2.26 -3.81
C LEU A 44 -2.10 -2.40 -2.41
N THR A 45 -2.41 -1.28 -1.76
CA THR A 45 -3.00 -1.28 -0.43
C THR A 45 -4.35 -1.97 -0.44
N SER A 46 -5.19 -1.69 -1.43
CA SER A 46 -6.51 -2.31 -1.56
C SER A 46 -6.37 -3.83 -1.72
N GLU A 47 -5.41 -4.27 -2.51
CA GLU A 47 -5.20 -5.70 -2.72
C GLU A 47 -4.75 -6.39 -1.44
N ILE A 48 -3.83 -5.77 -0.71
CA ILE A 48 -3.34 -6.34 0.55
C ILE A 48 -4.48 -6.44 1.56
N LEU A 49 -5.27 -5.39 1.69
CA LEU A 49 -6.40 -5.37 2.62
C LEU A 49 -7.43 -6.45 2.27
N LEU A 50 -7.74 -6.59 0.99
CA LEU A 50 -8.70 -7.60 0.55
C LEU A 50 -8.22 -9.00 0.90
N ARG A 51 -6.97 -9.31 0.59
CA ARG A 51 -6.40 -10.63 0.89
C ARG A 51 -6.32 -10.89 2.39
N ALA A 52 -5.95 -9.87 3.17
CA ALA A 52 -5.88 -10.00 4.62
C ALA A 52 -7.28 -10.22 5.21
N ALA A 53 -8.28 -9.51 4.70
CA ALA A 53 -9.65 -9.70 5.15
C ALA A 53 -10.16 -11.11 4.83
N ASN A 54 -9.83 -11.63 3.66
CA ASN A 54 -10.19 -12.99 3.29
C ASN A 54 -9.49 -14.01 4.18
N SER A 55 -8.24 -13.75 4.56
CA SER A 55 -7.49 -14.61 5.48
C SER A 55 -8.17 -14.65 6.85
N ALA A 56 -8.57 -13.50 7.36
CA ALA A 56 -9.26 -13.42 8.65
C ALA A 56 -10.59 -14.17 8.58
N LYS A 57 -11.34 -13.96 7.52
CA LYS A 57 -12.63 -14.62 7.34
C LYS A 57 -12.48 -16.13 7.27
N ALA A 58 -11.48 -16.61 6.54
CA ALA A 58 -11.22 -18.04 6.42
C ALA A 58 -10.86 -18.66 7.79
N SER A 59 -10.33 -17.86 8.71
CA SER A 59 -10.03 -18.29 10.07
C SER A 59 -11.18 -18.05 11.03
N GLY A 60 -12.34 -17.68 10.54
CA GLY A 60 -13.51 -17.44 11.37
C GLY A 60 -13.47 -16.16 12.19
N ARG A 61 -12.62 -15.20 11.80
CA ARG A 61 -12.50 -13.96 12.53
C ARG A 61 -13.09 -12.80 11.73
N SER A 62 -13.56 -11.79 12.44
CA SER A 62 -14.04 -10.55 11.82
C SER A 62 -13.00 -9.43 11.91
N THR A 63 -11.90 -9.65 12.62
CA THR A 63 -10.85 -8.67 12.78
C THR A 63 -9.60 -9.12 12.01
N VAL A 64 -9.06 -8.22 11.20
CA VAL A 64 -7.81 -8.45 10.50
C VAL A 64 -6.67 -8.22 11.50
N THR A 65 -5.75 -9.17 11.58
CA THR A 65 -4.62 -9.08 12.48
C THR A 65 -3.32 -8.93 11.71
N LEU A 66 -2.25 -8.62 12.44
CA LEU A 66 -0.92 -8.55 11.84
C LEU A 66 -0.54 -9.87 11.17
N ASP A 67 -0.94 -10.99 11.74
CA ASP A 67 -0.63 -12.30 11.16
C ASP A 67 -1.31 -12.48 9.80
N ASP A 68 -2.49 -11.92 9.61
CA ASP A 68 -3.15 -11.96 8.31
C ASP A 68 -2.31 -11.25 7.25
N PHE A 69 -1.75 -10.08 7.59
CA PHE A 69 -0.88 -9.35 6.68
C PHE A 69 0.40 -10.13 6.39
N ARG A 70 1.03 -10.69 7.42
CA ARG A 70 2.24 -11.49 7.22
C ARG A 70 1.99 -12.68 6.32
N ARG A 71 0.81 -13.26 6.42
CA ARG A 71 0.45 -14.44 5.62
C ARG A 71 0.26 -14.11 4.15
N VAL A 72 -0.32 -12.96 3.84
CA VAL A 72 -0.66 -12.62 2.45
C VAL A 72 0.44 -11.85 1.73
N LEU A 73 1.33 -11.17 2.44
CA LEU A 73 2.35 -10.34 1.81
C LEU A 73 3.24 -11.07 0.80
N PRO A 74 3.74 -12.29 1.10
CA PRO A 74 4.58 -12.97 0.10
C PRO A 74 3.88 -13.19 -1.23
N GLY A 75 2.60 -13.55 -1.20
CA GLY A 75 1.83 -13.74 -2.45
C GLY A 75 1.64 -12.44 -3.20
N VAL A 76 1.37 -11.36 -2.50
CA VAL A 76 1.22 -10.04 -3.12
C VAL A 76 2.53 -9.63 -3.79
N LEU A 77 3.65 -9.78 -3.08
CA LEU A 77 4.94 -9.40 -3.63
C LEU A 77 5.30 -10.23 -4.87
N LEU A 78 4.98 -11.51 -4.86
CA LEU A 78 5.18 -12.35 -6.03
C LEU A 78 4.35 -11.89 -7.21
N ASP A 79 3.08 -11.61 -6.98
CA ASP A 79 2.17 -11.19 -8.06
C ASP A 79 2.58 -9.88 -8.69
N PHE A 80 3.21 -9.00 -7.93
CA PHE A 80 3.60 -7.68 -8.42
C PHE A 80 5.06 -7.61 -8.88
N SER A 81 5.79 -8.70 -8.80
CA SER A 81 7.20 -8.71 -9.20
C SER A 81 7.41 -9.17 -10.65
N ILE A 82 6.35 -9.54 -11.32
CA ILE A 82 6.44 -10.05 -12.70
C ILE A 82 6.34 -8.94 -13.72
#